data_2b0c95eaea6eba3e5bedce702e05b850
#
_entry.id   2b0c95eaea6eba3e5bedce702e05b850
#
_cell.length_a   1.000
_cell.length_b   1.000
_cell.length_c   1.000
_cell.angle_alpha   90.00
_cell.angle_beta   90.00
_cell.angle_gamma   90.00
#
_symmetry.space_group_name_H-M   'P 1'
#
loop_
_entity.id
_entity.type
_entity.pdbx_description
1 polymer ?
#
loop_
_entity_poly.entity_id
_entity_poly.type
_entity_poly.pdbx_seq_one_letter_code
_entity_poly.pdbx_strand_id
1 'polypeptide(L)'
;DPIDTNIFKPSDGEKIYDIVYCGYLHPLKGLNDLVKFAQNNPDREVSVFGWGELDCEAFFRDYPNLTFGGAKKHKEVAEIFQQSKALYHNPVVNEPFCRMMGEALLCGVKEIIGDTSKIGAYLEFQKVGYERFREGCNNAADIFWEKTKERSLTCVI
;
A
#
# COMPACT_ATOMS: atom_id res chain seq x y z
N ASP A 1 11.20 6.18 0.94
CA ASP A 1 10.22 7.28 0.77
C ASP A 1 9.72 7.76 2.14
N PRO A 2 9.50 9.07 2.32
CA PRO A 2 8.94 9.59 3.57
C PRO A 2 7.49 9.14 3.74
N ILE A 3 7.18 8.60 4.92
CA ILE A 3 5.82 8.28 5.35
C ILE A 3 5.61 8.92 6.72
N ASP A 4 4.47 9.59 6.93
CA ASP A 4 4.13 10.17 8.22
C ASP A 4 3.76 9.06 9.23
N THR A 5 4.73 8.69 10.05
CA THR A 5 4.58 7.62 11.06
C THR A 5 3.73 8.03 12.27
N ASN A 6 3.27 9.27 12.36
CA ASN A 6 2.28 9.69 13.35
C ASN A 6 0.86 9.34 12.89
N ILE A 7 0.64 9.31 11.58
CA ILE A 7 -0.62 8.94 10.95
C ILE A 7 -0.65 7.42 10.73
N PHE A 8 0.37 6.88 10.04
CA PHE A 8 0.48 5.46 9.74
C PHE A 8 1.20 4.73 10.87
N LYS A 9 0.43 4.16 11.78
CA LYS A 9 0.86 3.40 12.95
C LYS A 9 -0.18 2.35 13.32
N PRO A 10 0.18 1.30 14.05
CA PRO A 10 -0.78 0.29 14.50
C PRO A 10 -1.89 0.89 15.38
N SER A 11 -3.03 0.23 15.38
CA SER A 11 -4.17 0.51 16.25
C SER A 11 -4.68 -0.80 16.84
N ASP A 12 -5.17 -0.75 18.08
CA ASP A 12 -5.81 -1.87 18.77
C ASP A 12 -7.30 -2.01 18.40
N GLY A 13 -7.78 -1.25 17.41
CA GLY A 13 -9.17 -1.28 16.94
C GLY A 13 -9.55 -2.59 16.25
N GLU A 14 -10.86 -2.80 16.11
CA GLU A 14 -11.43 -3.96 15.43
C GLU A 14 -11.02 -4.00 13.94
N LYS A 15 -10.79 -5.21 13.42
CA LYS A 15 -10.51 -5.45 12.00
C LYS A 15 -11.83 -5.72 11.28
N ILE A 16 -12.39 -4.68 10.66
CA ILE A 16 -13.69 -4.74 9.96
C ILE A 16 -13.57 -5.09 8.47
N TYR A 17 -12.41 -4.83 7.85
CA TYR A 17 -12.16 -5.18 6.46
C TYR A 17 -11.45 -6.54 6.37
N ASP A 18 -11.98 -7.47 5.58
CA ASP A 18 -11.31 -8.75 5.33
C ASP A 18 -10.07 -8.53 4.46
N ILE A 19 -10.24 -8.01 3.26
CA ILE A 19 -9.15 -7.63 2.36
C ILE A 19 -9.38 -6.21 1.88
N VAL A 20 -8.32 -5.40 1.79
CA VAL A 20 -8.39 -4.08 1.17
C VAL A 20 -7.45 -4.00 -0.03
N TYR A 21 -7.86 -3.23 -1.03
CA TYR A 21 -7.00 -2.68 -2.07
C TYR A 21 -7.03 -1.16 -1.95
N CYS A 22 -5.87 -0.52 -1.95
CA CYS A 22 -5.78 0.94 -1.94
C CYS A 22 -4.83 1.41 -3.04
N GLY A 23 -5.29 2.31 -3.93
CA GLY A 23 -4.40 2.91 -4.91
C GLY A 23 -5.03 3.24 -6.26
N TYR A 24 -4.17 3.44 -7.26
CA TYR A 24 -4.60 3.73 -8.62
C TYR A 24 -5.09 2.46 -9.32
N LEU A 25 -6.33 2.50 -9.79
CA LEU A 25 -6.99 1.37 -10.46
C LEU A 25 -6.55 1.29 -11.92
N HIS A 26 -5.48 0.56 -12.15
CA HIS A 26 -4.86 0.42 -13.47
C HIS A 26 -4.35 -1.01 -13.68
N PRO A 27 -4.38 -1.55 -14.91
CA PRO A 27 -3.90 -2.91 -15.21
C PRO A 27 -2.46 -3.18 -14.72
N LEU A 28 -1.54 -2.23 -14.86
CA LEU A 28 -0.15 -2.37 -14.37
C LEU A 28 -0.04 -2.43 -12.84
N LYS A 29 -1.06 -1.96 -12.12
CA LYS A 29 -1.17 -2.07 -10.65
C LYS A 29 -1.89 -3.35 -10.20
N GLY A 30 -2.17 -4.27 -11.13
CA GLY A 30 -2.76 -5.56 -10.84
C GLY A 30 -4.29 -5.57 -10.76
N LEU A 31 -4.98 -4.58 -11.36
CA LEU A 31 -6.45 -4.52 -11.36
C LEU A 31 -7.09 -5.79 -11.92
N ASN A 32 -6.57 -6.29 -13.05
CA ASN A 32 -7.13 -7.51 -13.67
C ASN A 32 -6.92 -8.75 -12.79
N ASP A 33 -5.80 -8.81 -12.07
CA ASP A 33 -5.50 -9.92 -11.18
C ASP A 33 -6.30 -9.83 -9.87
N LEU A 34 -6.63 -8.61 -9.40
CA LEU A 34 -7.57 -8.38 -8.30
C LEU A 34 -8.95 -8.97 -8.62
N VAL A 35 -9.47 -8.70 -9.82
CA VAL A 35 -10.75 -9.26 -10.27
C VAL A 35 -10.72 -10.78 -10.35
N LYS A 36 -9.66 -11.35 -10.93
CA LYS A 36 -9.48 -12.81 -10.96
C LYS A 36 -9.37 -13.42 -9.56
N PHE A 37 -8.65 -12.73 -8.67
CA PHE A 37 -8.55 -13.16 -7.27
C PHE A 37 -9.94 -13.20 -6.61
N ALA A 38 -10.74 -12.15 -6.75
CA ALA A 38 -12.10 -12.09 -6.20
C ALA A 38 -13.01 -13.20 -6.79
N GLN A 39 -12.96 -13.43 -8.09
CA GLN A 39 -13.73 -14.51 -8.74
C GLN A 39 -13.34 -15.91 -8.22
N ASN A 40 -12.06 -16.14 -7.94
CA ASN A 40 -11.56 -17.41 -7.44
C ASN A 40 -11.72 -17.58 -5.92
N ASN A 41 -12.10 -16.53 -5.21
CA ASN A 41 -12.27 -16.53 -3.76
C ASN A 41 -13.61 -15.85 -3.37
N PRO A 42 -14.75 -16.43 -3.76
CA PRO A 42 -16.06 -15.79 -3.59
C PRO A 42 -16.47 -15.57 -2.12
N ASP A 43 -15.86 -16.30 -1.20
CA ASP A 43 -16.10 -16.19 0.25
C ASP A 43 -15.25 -15.10 0.91
N ARG A 44 -14.34 -14.44 0.18
CA ARG A 44 -13.52 -13.33 0.69
C ARG A 44 -14.06 -12.00 0.20
N GLU A 45 -14.23 -11.07 1.10
CA GLU A 45 -14.68 -9.71 0.78
C GLU A 45 -13.48 -8.79 0.55
N VAL A 46 -13.49 -8.07 -0.59
CA VAL A 46 -12.45 -7.10 -0.93
C VAL A 46 -13.05 -5.70 -1.02
N SER A 47 -12.61 -4.82 -0.13
CA SER A 47 -12.94 -3.40 -0.18
C SER A 47 -11.89 -2.65 -0.99
N VAL A 48 -12.33 -2.00 -2.06
CA VAL A 48 -11.47 -1.32 -3.03
C VAL A 48 -11.56 0.20 -2.83
N PHE A 49 -10.43 0.82 -2.50
CA PHE A 49 -10.32 2.26 -2.30
C PHE A 49 -9.32 2.84 -3.30
N GLY A 50 -9.72 3.89 -4.01
CA GLY A 50 -8.82 4.51 -4.98
C GLY A 50 -9.55 5.24 -6.10
N TRP A 51 -8.83 5.45 -7.18
CA TRP A 51 -9.32 6.12 -8.38
C TRP A 51 -8.68 5.51 -9.63
N GLY A 52 -9.29 5.75 -10.79
CA GLY A 52 -8.80 5.30 -12.10
C GLY A 52 -9.47 6.08 -13.22
N GLU A 53 -9.11 5.76 -14.43
CA GLU A 53 -9.72 6.36 -15.65
C GLU A 53 -11.05 5.67 -16.03
N LEU A 54 -11.33 4.49 -15.45
CA LEU A 54 -12.56 3.74 -15.67
C LEU A 54 -13.69 4.23 -14.75
N ASP A 55 -14.93 3.99 -15.15
CA ASP A 55 -16.08 4.11 -14.25
C ASP A 55 -16.02 2.97 -13.22
N CYS A 56 -15.40 3.27 -12.08
CA CYS A 56 -15.13 2.27 -11.05
C CYS A 56 -16.43 1.68 -10.46
N GLU A 57 -17.47 2.49 -10.29
CA GLU A 57 -18.75 2.00 -9.75
C GLU A 57 -19.41 1.01 -10.71
N ALA A 58 -19.45 1.35 -11.99
CA ALA A 58 -19.97 0.43 -13.01
C ALA A 58 -19.10 -0.82 -13.14
N PHE A 59 -17.77 -0.67 -13.11
CA PHE A 59 -16.83 -1.77 -13.26
C PHE A 59 -16.97 -2.82 -12.15
N PHE A 60 -17.06 -2.39 -10.87
CA PHE A 60 -17.14 -3.34 -9.75
C PHE A 60 -18.53 -3.89 -9.47
N ARG A 61 -19.57 -3.34 -10.08
CA ARG A 61 -20.98 -3.77 -9.87
C ARG A 61 -21.22 -5.25 -10.12
N ASP A 62 -20.52 -5.82 -11.09
CA ASP A 62 -20.72 -7.22 -11.51
C ASP A 62 -19.93 -8.25 -10.65
N TYR A 63 -19.21 -7.75 -9.63
CA TYR A 63 -18.40 -8.57 -8.73
C TYR A 63 -18.92 -8.47 -7.30
N PRO A 64 -19.78 -9.41 -6.83
CA PRO A 64 -20.55 -9.26 -5.59
C PRO A 64 -19.69 -9.18 -4.31
N ASN A 65 -18.46 -9.70 -4.36
CA ASN A 65 -17.50 -9.65 -3.27
C ASN A 65 -16.44 -8.54 -3.41
N LEU A 66 -16.62 -7.63 -4.39
CA LEU A 66 -15.83 -6.40 -4.54
C LEU A 66 -16.69 -5.19 -4.21
N THR A 67 -16.34 -4.45 -3.18
CA THR A 67 -17.04 -3.21 -2.80
C THR A 67 -16.15 -2.00 -3.08
N PHE A 68 -16.61 -1.09 -3.95
CA PHE A 68 -15.89 0.14 -4.25
C PHE A 68 -16.26 1.25 -3.28
N GLY A 69 -15.27 1.76 -2.55
CA GLY A 69 -15.42 2.82 -1.55
C GLY A 69 -14.89 4.19 -1.97
N GLY A 70 -14.44 4.34 -3.24
CA GLY A 70 -13.94 5.59 -3.79
C GLY A 70 -12.56 6.02 -3.26
N ALA A 71 -12.11 7.19 -3.71
CA ALA A 71 -10.86 7.78 -3.25
C ALA A 71 -10.96 8.24 -1.79
N LYS A 72 -9.87 8.09 -1.04
CA LYS A 72 -9.79 8.43 0.39
C LYS A 72 -8.66 9.42 0.65
N LYS A 73 -8.84 10.26 1.66
CA LYS A 73 -7.79 11.14 2.18
C LYS A 73 -6.77 10.33 2.98
N HIS A 74 -5.58 10.87 3.14
CA HIS A 74 -4.45 10.20 3.80
C HIS A 74 -4.78 9.62 5.19
N LYS A 75 -5.51 10.36 6.02
CA LYS A 75 -5.96 9.88 7.34
C LYS A 75 -6.95 8.73 7.25
N GLU A 76 -7.90 8.81 6.31
CA GLU A 76 -8.88 7.74 6.08
C GLU A 76 -8.19 6.47 5.57
N VAL A 77 -7.14 6.60 4.74
CA VAL A 77 -6.33 5.45 4.30
C VAL A 77 -5.64 4.77 5.49
N ALA A 78 -5.10 5.54 6.43
CA ALA A 78 -4.50 4.98 7.64
C ALA A 78 -5.53 4.23 8.49
N GLU A 79 -6.73 4.79 8.68
CA GLU A 79 -7.84 4.14 9.40
C GLU A 79 -8.27 2.84 8.72
N ILE A 80 -8.36 2.83 7.37
CA ILE A 80 -8.66 1.63 6.58
C ILE A 80 -7.61 0.55 6.82
N PHE A 81 -6.31 0.87 6.73
CA PHE A 81 -5.26 -0.10 6.99
C PHE A 81 -5.25 -0.60 8.44
N GLN A 82 -5.48 0.29 9.40
CA GLN A 82 -5.59 -0.08 10.81
C GLN A 82 -6.74 -1.05 11.07
N GLN A 83 -7.81 -0.99 10.29
CA GLN A 83 -8.99 -1.84 10.39
C GLN A 83 -8.99 -3.03 9.42
N SER A 84 -7.89 -3.26 8.70
CA SER A 84 -7.78 -4.34 7.70
C SER A 84 -7.08 -5.57 8.25
N LYS A 85 -7.56 -6.77 7.86
CA LYS A 85 -6.87 -8.03 8.12
C LYS A 85 -5.76 -8.26 7.10
N ALA A 86 -6.06 -8.02 5.81
CA ALA A 86 -5.16 -8.25 4.69
C ALA A 86 -5.13 -7.07 3.71
N LEU A 87 -4.00 -6.93 3.00
CA LEU A 87 -3.85 -6.04 1.85
C LEU A 87 -3.67 -6.88 0.59
N TYR A 88 -4.46 -6.62 -0.45
CA TYR A 88 -4.20 -7.13 -1.79
C TYR A 88 -3.33 -6.14 -2.57
N HIS A 89 -2.17 -6.60 -3.03
CA HIS A 89 -1.32 -5.82 -3.93
C HIS A 89 -0.46 -6.74 -4.79
N ASN A 90 -0.79 -6.82 -6.09
CA ASN A 90 -0.10 -7.70 -7.05
C ASN A 90 0.28 -6.92 -8.32
N PRO A 91 1.28 -6.02 -8.26
CA PRO A 91 1.67 -5.21 -9.41
C PRO A 91 2.31 -6.07 -10.50
N VAL A 92 2.03 -5.74 -11.76
CA VAL A 92 2.64 -6.39 -12.93
C VAL A 92 4.12 -6.04 -13.05
N VAL A 93 4.47 -4.80 -12.68
CA VAL A 93 5.84 -4.27 -12.75
C VAL A 93 6.46 -4.15 -11.36
N ASN A 94 7.80 -4.18 -11.31
CA ASN A 94 8.50 -3.94 -10.06
C ASN A 94 8.24 -2.52 -9.54
N GLU A 95 7.95 -2.41 -8.26
CA GLU A 95 7.81 -1.15 -7.55
C GLU A 95 9.01 -0.96 -6.61
N PRO A 96 9.92 -0.01 -6.90
CA PRO A 96 11.17 0.14 -6.13
C PRO A 96 10.95 0.38 -4.63
N PHE A 97 9.85 1.05 -4.26
CA PHE A 97 9.44 1.17 -2.87
C PHE A 97 7.99 0.74 -2.66
N CYS A 98 7.01 1.34 -3.36
CA CYS A 98 5.57 1.19 -3.13
C CYS A 98 5.14 1.82 -1.78
N ARG A 99 4.92 3.12 -1.78
CA ARG A 99 4.55 3.88 -0.58
C ARG A 99 3.33 3.31 0.13
N MET A 100 2.28 2.95 -0.59
CA MET A 100 1.06 2.37 -0.05
C MET A 100 1.34 1.07 0.73
N MET A 101 2.25 0.22 0.24
CA MET A 101 2.69 -0.98 0.95
C MET A 101 3.38 -0.61 2.28
N GLY A 102 4.28 0.38 2.26
CA GLY A 102 4.93 0.87 3.47
C GLY A 102 3.92 1.42 4.49
N GLU A 103 2.94 2.17 4.04
CA GLU A 103 1.84 2.70 4.87
C GLU A 103 1.03 1.58 5.54
N ALA A 104 0.66 0.54 4.78
CA ALA A 104 -0.07 -0.62 5.30
C ALA A 104 0.74 -1.42 6.33
N LEU A 105 2.02 -1.67 6.06
CA LEU A 105 2.94 -2.36 6.97
C LEU A 105 3.11 -1.58 8.29
N LEU A 106 3.24 -0.25 8.22
CA LEU A 106 3.29 0.62 9.40
C LEU A 106 2.00 0.62 10.21
N CYS A 107 0.84 0.46 9.58
CA CYS A 107 -0.45 0.28 10.24
C CYS A 107 -0.66 -1.13 10.84
N GLY A 108 0.29 -2.04 10.66
CA GLY A 108 0.25 -3.39 11.22
C GLY A 108 -0.57 -4.39 10.42
N VAL A 109 -0.79 -4.17 9.11
CA VAL A 109 -1.36 -5.18 8.21
C VAL A 109 -0.36 -6.32 8.08
N LYS A 110 -0.78 -7.54 8.43
CA LYS A 110 0.12 -8.71 8.51
C LYS A 110 0.06 -9.60 7.27
N GLU A 111 -1.11 -9.74 6.69
CA GLU A 111 -1.32 -10.58 5.49
C GLU A 111 -1.23 -9.71 4.24
N ILE A 112 -0.29 -10.03 3.36
CA ILE A 112 -0.15 -9.40 2.05
C ILE A 112 -0.43 -10.44 0.98
N ILE A 113 -1.42 -10.18 0.14
CA ILE A 113 -1.86 -11.07 -0.94
C ILE A 113 -1.32 -10.52 -2.26
N GLY A 114 -0.44 -11.29 -2.91
CA GLY A 114 0.20 -10.94 -4.18
C GLY A 114 1.68 -11.31 -4.20
N ASP A 115 2.36 -11.00 -5.30
CA ASP A 115 3.80 -11.26 -5.48
C ASP A 115 4.64 -10.15 -4.81
N THR A 116 4.94 -10.36 -3.54
CA THR A 116 5.71 -9.41 -2.72
C THR A 116 7.18 -9.28 -3.13
N SER A 117 7.71 -10.19 -3.97
CA SER A 117 9.09 -10.15 -4.47
C SER A 117 9.36 -8.92 -5.35
N LYS A 118 8.30 -8.29 -5.87
CA LYS A 118 8.34 -7.09 -6.72
C LYS A 118 8.22 -5.78 -5.94
N ILE A 119 8.07 -5.82 -4.61
CA ILE A 119 7.67 -4.66 -3.81
C ILE A 119 8.78 -4.30 -2.83
N GLY A 120 9.54 -3.25 -3.16
CA GLY A 120 10.72 -2.85 -2.37
C GLY A 120 10.43 -2.51 -0.92
N ALA A 121 9.31 -1.86 -0.61
CA ALA A 121 8.93 -1.58 0.79
C ALA A 121 8.72 -2.85 1.60
N TYR A 122 8.10 -3.89 1.01
CA TYR A 122 7.91 -5.17 1.67
C TYR A 122 9.25 -5.87 1.94
N LEU A 123 10.11 -5.93 0.92
CA LEU A 123 11.43 -6.55 1.05
C LEU A 123 12.30 -5.85 2.10
N GLU A 124 12.27 -4.52 2.14
CA GLU A 124 12.99 -3.75 3.15
C GLU A 124 12.42 -3.99 4.55
N PHE A 125 11.09 -3.99 4.70
CA PHE A 125 10.43 -4.30 5.97
C PHE A 125 10.81 -5.67 6.51
N GLN A 126 10.82 -6.71 5.66
CA GLN A 126 11.23 -8.07 6.04
C GLN A 126 12.70 -8.12 6.48
N LYS A 127 13.56 -7.33 5.87
CA LYS A 127 14.98 -7.28 6.17
C LYS A 127 15.29 -6.58 7.49
N VAL A 128 14.65 -5.45 7.78
CA VAL A 128 15.03 -4.60 8.91
C VAL A 128 14.08 -4.66 10.10
N GLY A 129 12.85 -5.15 9.92
CA GLY A 129 11.80 -5.19 10.92
C GLY A 129 11.10 -3.86 11.16
N TYR A 130 10.03 -3.88 11.96
CA TYR A 130 9.12 -2.75 12.14
C TYR A 130 9.80 -1.46 12.60
N GLU A 131 10.58 -1.51 13.69
CA GLU A 131 11.15 -0.31 14.30
C GLU A 131 12.13 0.42 13.37
N ARG A 132 13.04 -0.34 12.75
CA ARG A 132 14.00 0.24 11.79
C ARG A 132 13.34 0.71 10.51
N PHE A 133 12.32 0.00 10.04
CA PHE A 133 11.55 0.44 8.88
C PHE A 133 10.83 1.76 9.17
N ARG A 134 10.17 1.88 10.32
CA ARG A 134 9.51 3.08 10.79
C ARG A 134 10.48 4.26 10.91
N GLU A 135 11.63 4.04 11.54
CA GLU A 135 12.70 5.05 11.65
C GLU A 135 13.19 5.51 10.27
N GLY A 136 13.45 4.57 9.36
CA GLY A 136 13.86 4.86 7.98
C GLY A 136 12.82 5.67 7.21
N CYS A 137 11.53 5.38 7.35
CA CYS A 137 10.45 6.15 6.74
C CYS A 137 10.36 7.58 7.31
N ASN A 138 10.52 7.72 8.63
CA ASN A 138 10.45 9.01 9.31
C ASN A 138 11.63 9.95 8.93
N ASN A 139 12.83 9.38 8.80
CA ASN A 139 14.05 10.12 8.49
C ASN A 139 14.36 10.22 6.99
N ALA A 140 13.51 9.64 6.12
CA ALA A 140 13.80 9.52 4.69
C ALA A 140 14.02 10.88 4.00
N ALA A 141 13.32 11.92 4.41
CA ALA A 141 13.50 13.27 3.86
C ALA A 141 14.88 13.85 4.22
N ASP A 142 15.28 13.73 5.48
CA ASP A 142 16.57 14.25 5.95
C ASP A 142 17.74 13.51 5.30
N ILE A 143 17.66 12.18 5.24
CA ILE A 143 18.65 11.34 4.54
C ILE A 143 18.77 11.72 3.06
N PHE A 144 17.66 12.01 2.39
CA PHE A 144 17.66 12.45 0.99
C PHE A 144 18.40 13.78 0.84
N TRP A 145 18.10 14.76 1.68
CA TRP A 145 18.71 16.08 1.60
C TRP A 145 20.21 16.08 1.97
N GLU A 146 20.62 15.29 2.95
CA GLU A 146 22.03 15.11 3.30
C GLU A 146 22.81 14.52 2.13
N LYS A 147 22.36 13.43 1.53
CA LYS A 147 22.99 12.82 0.36
C LYS A 147 23.04 13.74 -0.86
N THR A 148 22.04 14.61 -1.03
CA THR A 148 22.00 15.55 -2.14
C THR A 148 23.03 16.66 -1.93
N LYS A 149 23.22 17.16 -0.69
CA LYS A 149 24.25 18.13 -0.34
C LYS A 149 25.66 17.57 -0.57
N GLU A 150 25.91 16.34 -0.13
CA GLU A 150 27.21 15.67 -0.34
C GLU A 150 27.56 15.56 -1.82
N ARG A 151 26.59 15.18 -2.67
CA ARG A 151 26.80 15.08 -4.13
C ARG A 151 27.04 16.44 -4.80
N SER A 152 26.36 17.49 -4.36
CA SER A 152 26.58 18.84 -4.90
C SER A 152 27.95 19.40 -4.58
N LEU A 153 28.55 19.00 -3.46
CA LEU A 153 29.92 19.37 -3.08
C LEU A 153 31.01 18.62 -3.88
N THR A 154 30.69 17.42 -4.38
CA THR A 154 31.63 16.61 -5.20
C THR A 154 31.55 16.92 -6.70
N CYS A 155 30.57 17.68 -7.17
CA CYS A 155 30.47 18.13 -8.57
C CYS A 155 31.16 19.46 -8.86
N VAL A 156 31.94 20.00 -7.93
CA VAL A 156 32.71 21.26 -8.09
C VAL A 156 34.21 20.93 -8.12
N ILE A 157 34.62 20.05 -9.06
CA ILE A 157 36.02 19.86 -9.46
C ILE A 157 36.07 19.77 -10.98
#